data_c268b48c5a69d8137db571d51f6e4d6e
#
_entry.id   c268b48c5a69d8137db571d51f6e4d6e
#
_cell.length_a   1.000
_cell.length_b   1.000
_cell.length_c   1.000
_cell.angle_alpha   90.00
_cell.angle_beta   90.00
_cell.angle_gamma   90.00
#
_symmetry.space_group_name_H-M   'P 1'
#
loop_
_entity.id
_entity.type
_entity.pdbx_description
1 polymer ?
#
loop_
_entity_poly.entity_id
_entity_poly.type
_entity_poly.pdbx_seq_one_letter_code
_entity_poly.pdbx_strand_id
1 'polypeptide(L)'
;VNKKYKNFTLGGSTEGVDLSKTHGAKGFGIECAVVKDEIKNLKTGLAKKWRVARDNTPSNVRVKQTITGPHMLSRFSVNERTDLYPDDIALANAYAKVITEEIESVVKEGCDYIQFDEPVWTENVKETLWAAEVLNKIIDKFPNVNFNLHVCGGNAHRKRGFFGKYTDMIEAFKILKVNEIHLEHCSLHYRMLDVFNDWNFDGKISLGVIDQRIDNTEKEDDIINAIKPALEYFPKEKILLTSECGFGHVPIDIVRNKIKMLVSTAKKL
;
A
#
# COMPACT_ATOMS: atom_id res chain seq x y z
N VAL A 1 14.84 -12.84 -9.07
CA VAL A 1 13.40 -12.50 -9.09
C VAL A 1 12.74 -13.09 -10.32
N ASN A 2 13.36 -12.99 -11.50
CA ASN A 2 12.83 -13.51 -12.77
C ASN A 2 12.60 -15.03 -12.81
N LYS A 3 13.30 -15.79 -11.96
CA LYS A 3 13.13 -17.26 -11.91
C LYS A 3 11.86 -17.70 -11.17
N LYS A 4 11.19 -16.81 -10.42
CA LYS A 4 10.00 -17.14 -9.65
C LYS A 4 8.69 -17.02 -10.45
N TYR A 5 8.66 -16.21 -11.48
CA TYR A 5 7.47 -15.93 -12.27
C TYR A 5 7.75 -16.24 -13.73
N LYS A 6 7.31 -17.41 -14.20
CA LYS A 6 7.55 -17.85 -15.59
C LYS A 6 7.01 -16.88 -16.64
N ASN A 7 6.02 -16.08 -16.24
CA ASN A 7 5.27 -15.21 -17.13
C ASN A 7 5.66 -13.74 -16.98
N PHE A 8 6.70 -13.44 -16.16
CA PHE A 8 7.25 -12.10 -15.98
C PHE A 8 8.73 -12.09 -16.35
N THR A 9 9.12 -11.06 -17.06
CA THR A 9 10.52 -10.68 -17.21
C THR A 9 10.67 -9.29 -16.59
N LEU A 10 11.48 -9.17 -15.54
CA LEU A 10 11.95 -7.86 -15.11
C LEU A 10 12.98 -7.39 -16.11
N GLY A 11 12.74 -6.26 -16.76
CA GLY A 11 13.73 -5.63 -17.61
C GLY A 11 14.92 -5.19 -16.76
N GLY A 12 16.12 -5.70 -17.03
CA GLY A 12 17.38 -5.26 -16.42
C GLY A 12 17.80 -3.89 -16.93
N SER A 13 17.28 -3.46 -18.06
CA SER A 13 17.31 -2.10 -18.59
C SER A 13 15.96 -1.80 -19.22
N THR A 14 15.58 -0.55 -19.23
CA THR A 14 14.43 -0.07 -19.99
C THR A 14 14.76 0.08 -21.49
N GLU A 15 15.93 -0.37 -21.91
CA GLU A 15 16.37 -0.38 -23.29
C GLU A 15 15.47 -1.28 -24.13
N GLY A 16 14.76 -0.72 -25.09
CA GLY A 16 13.80 -1.45 -25.93
C GLY A 16 12.39 -1.63 -25.34
N VAL A 17 12.13 -1.17 -24.12
CA VAL A 17 10.79 -1.15 -23.54
C VAL A 17 10.15 0.21 -23.77
N ASP A 18 9.01 0.23 -24.42
CA ASP A 18 8.21 1.45 -24.61
C ASP A 18 7.56 1.83 -23.26
N LEU A 19 8.27 2.64 -22.49
CA LEU A 19 7.80 3.16 -21.18
C LEU A 19 6.59 4.08 -21.31
N SER A 20 6.22 4.52 -22.51
CA SER A 20 4.96 5.27 -22.70
C SER A 20 3.74 4.41 -22.40
N LYS A 21 3.89 3.09 -22.43
CA LYS A 21 2.85 2.09 -22.08
C LYS A 21 2.79 1.78 -20.57
N THR A 22 3.77 2.24 -19.78
CA THR A 22 3.75 2.11 -18.32
C THR A 22 3.42 3.46 -17.70
N HIS A 23 2.18 3.65 -17.31
CA HIS A 23 1.71 4.95 -16.83
C HIS A 23 2.29 5.40 -15.47
N GLY A 24 2.92 4.50 -14.69
CA GLY A 24 3.42 4.80 -13.35
C GLY A 24 4.94 4.85 -13.18
N ALA A 25 5.74 4.44 -14.18
CA ALA A 25 7.20 4.28 -14.00
C ALA A 25 8.04 5.48 -14.51
N LYS A 26 7.41 6.46 -15.15
CA LYS A 26 8.13 7.65 -15.65
C LYS A 26 8.77 8.42 -14.50
N GLY A 27 10.08 8.48 -14.50
CA GLY A 27 10.87 9.32 -13.57
C GLY A 27 11.44 8.61 -12.34
N PHE A 28 11.11 7.35 -12.08
CA PHE A 28 11.62 6.63 -10.89
C PHE A 28 12.84 5.75 -11.14
N GLY A 29 13.23 5.48 -12.40
CA GLY A 29 14.26 4.52 -12.72
C GLY A 29 13.94 3.10 -12.19
N ILE A 30 12.65 2.76 -12.10
CA ILE A 30 12.18 1.46 -11.61
C ILE A 30 12.03 0.53 -12.80
N GLU A 31 12.57 -0.66 -12.67
CA GLU A 31 12.36 -1.76 -13.61
C GLU A 31 10.89 -2.19 -13.59
N CYS A 32 10.26 -2.27 -14.77
CA CYS A 32 8.89 -2.73 -14.92
C CYS A 32 8.83 -4.20 -15.28
N ALA A 33 7.81 -4.89 -14.79
CA ALA A 33 7.49 -6.23 -15.24
C ALA A 33 6.97 -6.20 -16.68
N VAL A 34 7.34 -7.22 -17.48
CA VAL A 34 6.76 -7.41 -18.83
C VAL A 34 5.90 -8.66 -18.81
N VAL A 35 4.63 -8.49 -19.14
CA VAL A 35 3.66 -9.59 -19.21
C VAL A 35 3.71 -10.19 -20.61
N LYS A 36 4.33 -11.38 -20.72
CA LYS A 36 4.56 -12.09 -21.98
C LYS A 36 3.67 -13.32 -22.16
N ASP A 37 2.90 -13.69 -21.15
CA ASP A 37 2.03 -14.87 -21.15
C ASP A 37 0.92 -14.71 -20.10
N GLU A 38 0.08 -15.73 -19.92
CA GLU A 38 -0.96 -15.76 -18.90
C GLU A 38 -0.36 -15.62 -17.50
N ILE A 39 -0.92 -14.71 -16.70
CA ILE A 39 -0.51 -14.49 -15.29
C ILE A 39 -1.03 -15.62 -14.43
N LYS A 40 -0.11 -16.35 -13.77
CA LYS A 40 -0.42 -17.50 -12.91
C LYS A 40 0.32 -17.38 -11.58
N ASN A 41 -0.30 -17.82 -10.50
CA ASN A 41 0.38 -17.95 -9.21
C ASN A 41 1.41 -19.09 -9.25
N LEU A 42 2.63 -18.76 -8.90
CA LEU A 42 3.75 -19.72 -8.82
C LEU A 42 4.20 -19.97 -7.38
N LYS A 43 3.37 -19.67 -6.39
CA LYS A 43 3.65 -19.81 -4.95
C LYS A 43 4.88 -18.99 -4.53
N THR A 44 4.71 -17.71 -4.31
CA THR A 44 5.80 -16.76 -3.97
C THR A 44 6.45 -17.04 -2.62
N GLY A 45 5.82 -17.89 -1.79
CA GLY A 45 6.26 -18.18 -0.43
C GLY A 45 5.94 -17.07 0.56
N LEU A 46 4.91 -16.26 0.27
CA LEU A 46 4.49 -15.16 1.13
C LEU A 46 4.05 -15.68 2.52
N ALA A 47 3.29 -16.78 2.55
CA ALA A 47 2.88 -17.45 3.77
C ALA A 47 4.07 -17.82 4.68
N LYS A 48 5.14 -18.38 4.11
CA LYS A 48 6.36 -18.69 4.86
C LYS A 48 7.03 -17.44 5.43
N LYS A 49 7.07 -16.34 4.66
CA LYS A 49 7.65 -15.06 5.11
C LYS A 49 6.84 -14.48 6.27
N TRP A 50 5.51 -14.51 6.17
CA TRP A 50 4.64 -14.06 7.24
C TRP A 50 4.82 -14.91 8.51
N ARG A 51 4.91 -16.25 8.37
CA ARG A 51 5.16 -17.15 9.49
C ARG A 51 6.46 -16.80 10.22
N VAL A 52 7.55 -16.55 9.49
CA VAL A 52 8.81 -16.11 10.09
C VAL A 52 8.64 -14.81 10.87
N ALA A 53 7.91 -13.84 10.35
CA ALA A 53 7.63 -12.59 11.07
C ALA A 53 6.77 -12.87 12.31
N ARG A 54 5.73 -13.71 12.22
CA ARG A 54 4.85 -14.07 13.35
C ARG A 54 5.62 -14.78 14.46
N ASP A 55 6.47 -15.74 14.11
CA ASP A 55 7.23 -16.54 15.09
C ASP A 55 8.28 -15.72 15.84
N ASN A 56 8.73 -14.62 15.26
CA ASN A 56 9.69 -13.67 15.86
C ASN A 56 9.02 -12.43 16.48
N THR A 57 7.71 -12.43 16.62
CA THR A 57 6.95 -11.30 17.21
C THR A 57 6.22 -11.77 18.45
N PRO A 58 6.18 -10.99 19.55
CA PRO A 58 5.42 -11.31 20.76
C PRO A 58 3.95 -11.63 20.45
N SER A 59 3.35 -12.55 21.19
CA SER A 59 1.97 -13.04 20.93
C SER A 59 0.89 -11.94 21.00
N ASN A 60 1.12 -10.91 21.83
CA ASN A 60 0.24 -9.75 21.98
C ASN A 60 0.40 -8.67 20.91
N VAL A 61 1.27 -8.88 19.91
CA VAL A 61 1.47 -7.97 18.78
C VAL A 61 0.98 -8.63 17.50
N ARG A 62 0.10 -7.98 16.76
CA ARG A 62 -0.37 -8.46 15.45
C ARG A 62 0.70 -8.26 14.38
N VAL A 63 0.77 -9.17 13.45
CA VAL A 63 1.65 -9.09 12.27
C VAL A 63 0.79 -8.85 11.05
N LYS A 64 0.91 -7.66 10.47
CA LYS A 64 0.24 -7.27 9.23
C LYS A 64 1.06 -7.75 8.02
N GLN A 65 0.40 -8.42 7.06
CA GLN A 65 1.01 -8.75 5.78
C GLN A 65 0.70 -7.66 4.76
N THR A 66 1.73 -7.06 4.19
CA THR A 66 1.58 -6.09 3.09
C THR A 66 1.68 -6.80 1.74
N ILE A 67 0.86 -6.37 0.79
CA ILE A 67 0.81 -6.91 -0.57
C ILE A 67 0.63 -5.73 -1.53
N THR A 68 1.45 -5.67 -2.58
CA THR A 68 1.23 -4.71 -3.66
C THR A 68 -0.12 -4.96 -4.31
N GLY A 69 -0.93 -3.93 -4.42
CA GLY A 69 -2.28 -4.04 -4.96
C GLY A 69 -2.33 -4.28 -6.48
N PRO A 70 -3.46 -4.77 -6.99
CA PRO A 70 -3.62 -5.14 -8.39
C PRO A 70 -3.52 -3.96 -9.36
N HIS A 71 -3.98 -2.77 -8.95
CA HIS A 71 -3.85 -1.56 -9.76
C HIS A 71 -2.39 -1.14 -9.91
N MET A 72 -1.65 -1.09 -8.78
CA MET A 72 -0.20 -0.83 -8.82
C MET A 72 0.53 -1.81 -9.73
N LEU A 73 0.25 -3.10 -9.64
CA LEU A 73 0.88 -4.11 -10.48
C LEU A 73 0.54 -3.91 -11.96
N SER A 74 -0.70 -3.58 -12.32
CA SER A 74 -1.08 -3.32 -13.71
C SER A 74 -0.35 -2.09 -14.26
N ARG A 75 -0.24 -1.01 -13.47
CA ARG A 75 0.42 0.23 -13.89
C ARG A 75 1.95 0.14 -13.99
N PHE A 76 2.56 -0.78 -13.24
CA PHE A 76 4.00 -1.07 -13.28
C PHE A 76 4.33 -2.29 -14.15
N SER A 77 3.44 -2.65 -15.07
CA SER A 77 3.66 -3.71 -16.05
C SER A 77 3.55 -3.19 -17.48
N VAL A 78 4.40 -3.71 -18.35
CA VAL A 78 4.24 -3.59 -19.81
C VAL A 78 3.43 -4.79 -20.27
N ASN A 79 2.23 -4.55 -20.79
CA ASN A 79 1.35 -5.61 -21.25
C ASN A 79 1.64 -5.92 -22.74
N GLU A 80 2.37 -7.01 -23.02
CA GLU A 80 2.59 -7.53 -24.38
C GLU A 80 1.53 -8.57 -24.79
N ARG A 81 0.56 -8.87 -23.89
CA ARG A 81 -0.52 -9.83 -24.12
C ARG A 81 -1.90 -9.16 -24.16
N THR A 82 -2.01 -8.18 -25.06
CA THR A 82 -3.29 -7.47 -25.28
C THR A 82 -4.41 -8.37 -25.80
N ASP A 83 -4.05 -9.54 -26.34
CA ASP A 83 -5.00 -10.61 -26.70
C ASP A 83 -5.65 -11.28 -25.46
N LEU A 84 -4.92 -11.39 -24.35
CA LEU A 84 -5.44 -11.92 -23.07
C LEU A 84 -5.99 -10.83 -22.16
N TYR A 85 -5.36 -9.68 -22.16
CA TYR A 85 -5.66 -8.54 -21.28
C TYR A 85 -5.84 -7.28 -22.13
N PRO A 86 -7.04 -7.07 -22.71
CA PRO A 86 -7.27 -6.00 -23.70
C PRO A 86 -7.15 -4.59 -23.11
N ASP A 87 -7.27 -4.46 -21.79
CA ASP A 87 -7.16 -3.19 -21.06
C ASP A 87 -6.55 -3.38 -19.68
N ASP A 88 -6.32 -2.26 -18.98
CA ASP A 88 -5.72 -2.26 -17.65
C ASP A 88 -6.62 -2.87 -16.58
N ILE A 89 -7.93 -2.83 -16.77
CA ILE A 89 -8.90 -3.45 -15.84
C ILE A 89 -8.80 -4.98 -15.96
N ALA A 90 -8.70 -5.50 -17.18
CA ALA A 90 -8.50 -6.93 -17.42
C ALA A 90 -7.18 -7.41 -16.80
N LEU A 91 -6.11 -6.63 -16.99
CA LEU A 91 -4.79 -6.93 -16.41
C LEU A 91 -4.83 -6.88 -14.89
N ALA A 92 -5.45 -5.86 -14.29
CA ALA A 92 -5.60 -5.74 -12.83
C ALA A 92 -6.43 -6.90 -12.24
N ASN A 93 -7.49 -7.34 -12.94
CA ASN A 93 -8.28 -8.51 -12.50
C ASN A 93 -7.46 -9.82 -12.57
N ALA A 94 -6.56 -9.97 -13.54
CA ALA A 94 -5.64 -11.11 -13.58
C ALA A 94 -4.66 -11.10 -12.39
N TYR A 95 -4.11 -9.94 -12.04
CA TYR A 95 -3.32 -9.78 -10.82
C TYR A 95 -4.13 -10.04 -9.56
N ALA A 96 -5.37 -9.55 -9.49
CA ALA A 96 -6.25 -9.78 -8.35
C ALA A 96 -6.50 -11.27 -8.10
N LYS A 97 -6.62 -12.09 -9.15
CA LYS A 97 -6.72 -13.55 -9.04
C LYS A 97 -5.50 -14.15 -8.34
N VAL A 98 -4.31 -13.80 -8.79
CA VAL A 98 -3.04 -14.29 -8.20
C VAL A 98 -2.88 -13.80 -6.76
N ILE A 99 -3.19 -12.52 -6.49
CA ILE A 99 -3.16 -11.96 -5.13
C ILE A 99 -4.13 -12.72 -4.22
N THR A 100 -5.32 -13.07 -4.69
CA THR A 100 -6.29 -13.87 -3.92
C THR A 100 -5.68 -15.20 -3.48
N GLU A 101 -5.00 -15.92 -4.37
CA GLU A 101 -4.35 -17.20 -4.05
C GLU A 101 -3.21 -17.03 -3.03
N GLU A 102 -2.44 -15.95 -3.12
CA GLU A 102 -1.41 -15.61 -2.12
C GLU A 102 -2.04 -15.28 -0.75
N ILE A 103 -3.13 -14.52 -0.74
CA ILE A 103 -3.87 -14.21 0.50
C ILE A 103 -4.43 -15.49 1.13
N GLU A 104 -5.03 -16.39 0.34
CA GLU A 104 -5.49 -17.70 0.85
C GLU A 104 -4.37 -18.46 1.55
N SER A 105 -3.15 -18.44 0.98
CA SER A 105 -2.01 -19.13 1.57
C SER A 105 -1.58 -18.53 2.91
N VAL A 106 -1.61 -17.18 3.03
CA VAL A 106 -1.23 -16.47 4.25
C VAL A 106 -2.31 -16.61 5.32
N VAL A 107 -3.58 -16.55 4.95
CA VAL A 107 -4.72 -16.74 5.85
C VAL A 107 -4.75 -18.15 6.42
N LYS A 108 -4.42 -19.19 5.64
CA LYS A 108 -4.25 -20.58 6.12
C LYS A 108 -3.17 -20.72 7.19
N GLU A 109 -2.15 -19.85 7.18
CA GLU A 109 -1.12 -19.78 8.23
C GLU A 109 -1.58 -18.99 9.48
N GLY A 110 -2.78 -18.42 9.46
CA GLY A 110 -3.37 -17.69 10.58
C GLY A 110 -3.24 -16.15 10.49
N CYS A 111 -2.86 -15.61 9.35
CA CYS A 111 -2.87 -14.16 9.15
C CYS A 111 -4.31 -13.65 9.03
N ASP A 112 -4.67 -12.68 9.86
CA ASP A 112 -5.98 -12.03 9.88
C ASP A 112 -5.92 -10.53 9.55
N TYR A 113 -4.74 -10.02 9.12
CA TYR A 113 -4.51 -8.60 8.91
C TYR A 113 -3.65 -8.37 7.66
N ILE A 114 -4.25 -7.79 6.64
CA ILE A 114 -3.63 -7.62 5.31
C ILE A 114 -3.72 -6.15 4.88
N GLN A 115 -2.66 -5.64 4.28
CA GLN A 115 -2.61 -4.31 3.70
C GLN A 115 -2.37 -4.40 2.20
N PHE A 116 -3.20 -3.72 1.43
CA PHE A 116 -2.91 -3.44 0.02
C PHE A 116 -2.12 -2.13 -0.10
N ASP A 117 -1.03 -2.16 -0.85
CA ASP A 117 -0.22 -0.98 -1.16
C ASP A 117 -0.55 -0.49 -2.57
N GLU A 118 -1.19 0.68 -2.66
CA GLU A 118 -1.68 1.28 -3.91
C GLU A 118 -1.23 2.73 -4.07
N PRO A 119 0.09 3.01 -4.05
CA PRO A 119 0.61 4.37 -4.15
C PRO A 119 0.26 5.06 -5.49
N VAL A 120 0.03 4.29 -6.56
CA VAL A 120 -0.33 4.83 -7.88
C VAL A 120 -1.70 5.48 -7.94
N TRP A 121 -2.54 5.32 -6.93
CA TRP A 121 -3.83 5.99 -6.85
C TRP A 121 -3.67 7.51 -6.86
N THR A 122 -2.61 8.03 -6.22
CA THR A 122 -2.32 9.48 -6.20
C THR A 122 -1.79 10.03 -7.53
N GLU A 123 -1.46 9.18 -8.50
CA GLU A 123 -1.15 9.59 -9.87
C GLU A 123 -2.33 9.38 -10.82
N ASN A 124 -3.05 8.28 -10.63
CA ASN A 124 -4.10 7.82 -11.54
C ASN A 124 -5.50 7.96 -10.91
N VAL A 125 -5.78 9.16 -10.40
CA VAL A 125 -7.02 9.45 -9.64
C VAL A 125 -8.30 9.00 -10.36
N LYS A 126 -8.38 9.19 -11.68
CA LYS A 126 -9.54 8.80 -12.50
C LYS A 126 -9.79 7.28 -12.56
N GLU A 127 -8.83 6.49 -12.14
CA GLU A 127 -8.87 5.04 -12.19
C GLU A 127 -9.22 4.39 -10.86
N THR A 128 -9.17 5.19 -9.79
CA THR A 128 -9.32 4.67 -8.43
C THR A 128 -10.68 4.01 -8.18
N LEU A 129 -11.73 4.45 -8.89
CA LEU A 129 -13.06 3.85 -8.74
C LEU A 129 -13.06 2.38 -9.17
N TRP A 130 -12.61 2.07 -10.39
CA TRP A 130 -12.52 0.68 -10.83
C TRP A 130 -11.45 -0.12 -10.07
N ALA A 131 -10.38 0.56 -9.62
CA ALA A 131 -9.35 -0.08 -8.78
C ALA A 131 -9.94 -0.54 -7.43
N ALA A 132 -10.80 0.27 -6.80
CA ALA A 132 -11.53 -0.09 -5.58
C ALA A 132 -12.48 -1.27 -5.82
N GLU A 133 -13.18 -1.30 -6.96
CA GLU A 133 -14.03 -2.44 -7.34
C GLU A 133 -13.22 -3.75 -7.47
N VAL A 134 -12.02 -3.68 -8.05
CA VAL A 134 -11.13 -4.84 -8.16
C VAL A 134 -10.64 -5.30 -6.78
N LEU A 135 -10.29 -4.38 -5.88
CA LEU A 135 -9.93 -4.72 -4.50
C LEU A 135 -11.11 -5.37 -3.75
N ASN A 136 -12.31 -4.83 -3.89
CA ASN A 136 -13.50 -5.37 -3.24
C ASN A 136 -13.78 -6.83 -3.64
N LYS A 137 -13.51 -7.22 -4.90
CA LYS A 137 -13.62 -8.63 -5.33
C LYS A 137 -12.69 -9.57 -4.58
N ILE A 138 -11.52 -9.07 -4.13
CA ILE A 138 -10.61 -9.84 -3.27
C ILE A 138 -11.17 -9.86 -1.84
N ILE A 139 -11.49 -8.69 -1.28
CA ILE A 139 -11.93 -8.51 0.10
C ILE A 139 -13.16 -9.36 0.41
N ASP A 140 -14.14 -9.39 -0.48
CA ASP A 140 -15.40 -10.16 -0.32
C ASP A 140 -15.18 -11.66 -0.13
N LYS A 141 -14.03 -12.20 -0.53
CA LYS A 141 -13.69 -13.63 -0.33
C LYS A 141 -13.20 -13.95 1.08
N PHE A 142 -12.85 -12.95 1.89
CA PHE A 142 -12.20 -13.13 3.18
C PHE A 142 -12.90 -12.32 4.29
N PRO A 143 -14.15 -12.67 4.65
CA PRO A 143 -14.96 -11.87 5.58
C PRO A 143 -14.39 -11.77 7.00
N ASN A 144 -13.46 -12.66 7.38
CA ASN A 144 -12.82 -12.71 8.71
C ASN A 144 -11.42 -12.06 8.71
N VAL A 145 -10.99 -11.43 7.63
CA VAL A 145 -9.71 -10.76 7.53
C VAL A 145 -9.89 -9.26 7.62
N ASN A 146 -9.05 -8.60 8.41
CA ASN A 146 -9.01 -7.13 8.45
C ASN A 146 -8.16 -6.62 7.30
N PHE A 147 -8.75 -5.86 6.42
CA PHE A 147 -8.06 -5.24 5.31
C PHE A 147 -7.75 -3.77 5.57
N ASN A 148 -6.55 -3.38 5.20
CA ASN A 148 -6.07 -2.00 5.17
C ASN A 148 -5.73 -1.61 3.73
N LEU A 149 -6.04 -0.40 3.33
CA LEU A 149 -5.52 0.21 2.11
C LEU A 149 -4.48 1.26 2.47
N HIS A 150 -3.25 1.12 1.96
CA HIS A 150 -2.23 2.16 2.02
C HIS A 150 -2.15 2.92 0.70
N VAL A 151 -2.38 4.22 0.78
CA VAL A 151 -2.24 5.15 -0.34
C VAL A 151 -1.26 6.26 0.05
N CYS A 152 -0.17 6.36 -0.69
CA CYS A 152 0.85 7.40 -0.48
C CYS A 152 1.29 8.00 -1.83
N GLY A 153 2.18 8.98 -1.79
CA GLY A 153 2.78 9.58 -2.99
C GLY A 153 4.01 8.82 -3.52
N GLY A 154 4.18 7.54 -3.17
CA GLY A 154 5.37 6.77 -3.48
C GLY A 154 6.57 7.12 -2.59
N ASN A 155 7.58 6.26 -2.60
CA ASN A 155 8.79 6.41 -1.78
C ASN A 155 10.06 5.88 -2.45
N ALA A 156 10.13 5.88 -3.78
CA ALA A 156 11.32 5.46 -4.49
C ALA A 156 12.51 6.39 -4.16
N HIS A 157 13.63 5.79 -3.72
CA HIS A 157 14.81 6.53 -3.28
C HIS A 157 14.52 7.63 -2.24
N ARG A 158 13.54 7.41 -1.36
CA ARG A 158 13.09 8.38 -0.34
C ARG A 158 12.56 9.69 -0.93
N LYS A 159 11.95 9.61 -2.11
CA LYS A 159 11.33 10.76 -2.79
C LYS A 159 9.86 10.47 -3.06
N ARG A 160 9.04 11.50 -2.87
CA ARG A 160 7.67 11.48 -3.32
C ARG A 160 7.62 11.60 -4.84
N GLY A 161 6.83 10.77 -5.50
CA GLY A 161 6.71 10.76 -6.96
C GLY A 161 5.34 11.11 -7.47
N PHE A 162 4.30 10.95 -6.65
CA PHE A 162 2.90 11.16 -7.03
C PHE A 162 2.27 12.22 -6.12
N PHE A 163 1.39 13.07 -6.68
CA PHE A 163 0.96 14.30 -6.01
C PHE A 163 -0.57 14.52 -6.03
N GLY A 164 -1.37 13.51 -6.39
CA GLY A 164 -2.84 13.59 -6.35
C GLY A 164 -3.38 13.84 -4.95
N LYS A 165 -4.55 14.47 -4.88
CA LYS A 165 -5.24 14.74 -3.61
C LYS A 165 -6.14 13.59 -3.23
N TYR A 166 -6.23 13.28 -1.95
CA TYR A 166 -7.16 12.24 -1.46
C TYR A 166 -8.63 12.60 -1.68
N THR A 167 -8.97 13.88 -1.66
CA THR A 167 -10.33 14.37 -1.98
C THR A 167 -10.79 13.99 -3.39
N ASP A 168 -9.85 13.90 -4.34
CA ASP A 168 -10.17 13.54 -5.71
C ASP A 168 -10.47 12.02 -5.88
N MET A 169 -10.21 11.21 -4.84
CA MET A 169 -10.44 9.75 -4.79
C MET A 169 -11.65 9.37 -3.95
N ILE A 170 -12.42 10.34 -3.47
CA ILE A 170 -13.49 10.15 -2.47
C ILE A 170 -14.51 9.08 -2.88
N GLU A 171 -14.89 9.02 -4.17
CA GLU A 171 -15.85 8.04 -4.66
C GLU A 171 -15.31 6.60 -4.58
N ALA A 172 -14.02 6.42 -4.81
CA ALA A 172 -13.36 5.13 -4.62
C ALA A 172 -13.32 4.73 -3.14
N PHE A 173 -12.99 5.68 -2.26
CA PHE A 173 -12.95 5.43 -0.82
C PHE A 173 -14.32 5.07 -0.24
N LYS A 174 -15.40 5.72 -0.72
CA LYS A 174 -16.77 5.44 -0.27
C LYS A 174 -17.25 4.02 -0.58
N ILE A 175 -16.80 3.43 -1.68
CA ILE A 175 -17.20 2.07 -2.06
C ILE A 175 -16.28 0.98 -1.50
N LEU A 176 -15.10 1.36 -1.01
CA LEU A 176 -14.07 0.43 -0.57
C LEU A 176 -14.46 -0.26 0.76
N LYS A 177 -14.34 -1.58 0.81
CA LYS A 177 -14.76 -2.41 1.95
C LYS A 177 -13.61 -2.72 2.93
N VAL A 178 -12.68 -1.79 3.12
CA VAL A 178 -11.57 -1.97 4.05
C VAL A 178 -11.95 -1.58 5.49
N ASN A 179 -11.27 -2.18 6.46
CA ASN A 179 -11.44 -1.89 7.87
C ASN A 179 -10.54 -0.74 8.35
N GLU A 180 -9.53 -0.40 7.55
CA GLU A 180 -8.53 0.59 7.89
C GLU A 180 -8.01 1.29 6.64
N ILE A 181 -7.71 2.59 6.75
CA ILE A 181 -7.02 3.36 5.71
C ILE A 181 -5.73 3.94 6.28
N HIS A 182 -4.64 3.78 5.56
CA HIS A 182 -3.33 4.33 5.87
C HIS A 182 -2.95 5.40 4.84
N LEU A 183 -2.86 6.64 5.28
CA LEU A 183 -2.58 7.81 4.45
C LEU A 183 -1.36 8.59 4.97
N GLU A 184 -0.66 9.26 4.06
CA GLU A 184 0.37 10.25 4.43
C GLU A 184 -0.30 11.43 5.13
N HIS A 185 0.34 11.98 6.16
CA HIS A 185 -0.27 12.99 7.01
C HIS A 185 0.67 14.15 7.35
N CYS A 186 1.82 13.87 7.97
CA CYS A 186 2.71 14.94 8.45
C CYS A 186 3.34 15.72 7.30
N SER A 187 3.81 15.09 6.23
CA SER A 187 4.41 15.77 5.07
C SER A 187 3.39 16.54 4.23
N LEU A 188 2.11 16.26 4.40
CA LEU A 188 1.01 16.96 3.73
C LEU A 188 0.42 18.11 4.56
N HIS A 189 1.05 18.46 5.69
CA HIS A 189 0.53 19.47 6.61
C HIS A 189 -0.95 19.21 6.98
N TYR A 190 -1.27 17.94 7.26
CA TYR A 190 -2.58 17.44 7.70
C TYR A 190 -3.72 17.54 6.68
N ARG A 191 -3.49 18.07 5.48
CA ARG A 191 -4.53 18.23 4.43
C ARG A 191 -5.16 16.92 3.94
N MET A 192 -4.59 15.77 4.32
CA MET A 192 -5.23 14.50 4.04
C MET A 192 -6.58 14.36 4.77
N LEU A 193 -6.78 15.05 5.89
CA LEU A 193 -8.02 15.01 6.66
C LEU A 193 -9.20 15.65 5.93
N ASP A 194 -8.95 16.52 4.95
CA ASP A 194 -9.99 17.15 4.15
C ASP A 194 -10.95 16.14 3.50
N VAL A 195 -10.47 14.91 3.21
CA VAL A 195 -11.30 13.84 2.63
C VAL A 195 -12.45 13.42 3.55
N PHE A 196 -12.30 13.56 4.87
CA PHE A 196 -13.31 13.15 5.85
C PHE A 196 -14.41 14.20 6.07
N ASN A 197 -14.32 15.39 5.47
CA ASN A 197 -15.41 16.35 5.44
C ASN A 197 -16.64 15.79 4.68
N ASP A 198 -16.39 14.99 3.63
CA ASP A 198 -17.42 14.44 2.74
C ASP A 198 -17.54 12.91 2.84
N TRP A 199 -16.83 12.28 3.79
CA TRP A 199 -16.78 10.84 3.96
C TRP A 199 -16.78 10.41 5.43
N ASN A 200 -17.89 9.88 5.88
CA ASN A 200 -18.02 9.27 7.21
C ASN A 200 -17.47 7.84 7.19
N PHE A 201 -16.15 7.71 7.36
CA PHE A 201 -15.48 6.40 7.41
C PHE A 201 -15.60 5.80 8.81
N ASP A 202 -16.27 4.67 8.93
CA ASP A 202 -16.47 3.98 10.22
C ASP A 202 -15.29 3.08 10.63
N GLY A 203 -14.28 2.90 9.76
CA GLY A 203 -13.08 2.11 10.03
C GLY A 203 -12.05 2.83 10.90
N LYS A 204 -10.83 2.30 10.89
CA LYS A 204 -9.66 2.90 11.56
C LYS A 204 -8.85 3.72 10.58
N ILE A 205 -8.23 4.78 11.08
CA ILE A 205 -7.27 5.58 10.32
C ILE A 205 -5.85 5.35 10.85
N SER A 206 -4.94 4.96 9.97
CA SER A 206 -3.50 4.93 10.23
C SER A 206 -2.88 6.23 9.72
N LEU A 207 -2.50 7.11 10.66
CA LEU A 207 -1.90 8.40 10.36
C LEU A 207 -0.39 8.27 10.18
N GLY A 208 0.11 8.65 9.02
CA GLY A 208 1.52 8.78 8.74
C GLY A 208 2.13 9.97 9.48
N VAL A 209 2.54 9.80 10.72
CA VAL A 209 3.12 10.86 11.57
C VAL A 209 4.64 10.84 11.60
N ILE A 210 5.25 9.85 10.96
CA ILE A 210 6.71 9.72 10.78
C ILE A 210 7.04 9.83 9.30
N ASP A 211 7.87 10.82 8.94
CA ASP A 211 8.37 10.97 7.57
C ASP A 211 9.68 10.17 7.38
N GLN A 212 9.60 9.08 6.65
CA GLN A 212 10.76 8.25 6.32
C GLN A 212 11.70 8.88 5.27
N ARG A 213 11.32 10.01 4.68
CA ARG A 213 12.13 10.70 3.67
C ARG A 213 13.23 11.55 4.29
N ILE A 214 13.07 11.94 5.57
CA ILE A 214 14.05 12.75 6.32
C ILE A 214 14.78 11.89 7.34
N ASP A 215 16.04 12.26 7.67
CA ASP A 215 16.86 11.53 8.65
C ASP A 215 16.55 11.90 10.09
N ASN A 216 16.08 13.13 10.32
CA ASN A 216 15.73 13.59 11.64
C ASN A 216 14.62 12.75 12.25
N THR A 217 14.80 12.35 13.50
CA THR A 217 13.73 11.74 14.28
C THR A 217 12.75 12.83 14.71
N GLU A 218 11.48 12.60 14.51
CA GLU A 218 10.39 13.47 14.95
C GLU A 218 10.42 13.62 16.47
N LYS A 219 10.04 14.79 16.97
CA LYS A 219 9.85 15.00 18.41
C LYS A 219 8.47 14.52 18.83
N GLU A 220 8.34 14.18 20.11
CA GLU A 220 7.06 13.77 20.70
C GLU A 220 5.96 14.80 20.45
N ASP A 221 6.26 16.09 20.68
CA ASP A 221 5.31 17.18 20.47
C ASP A 221 4.85 17.30 19.02
N ASP A 222 5.73 17.03 18.04
CA ASP A 222 5.38 17.05 16.62
C ASP A 222 4.34 15.96 16.31
N ILE A 223 4.55 14.75 16.85
CA ILE A 223 3.62 13.63 16.71
C ILE A 223 2.28 13.94 17.38
N ILE A 224 2.30 14.46 18.61
CA ILE A 224 1.08 14.84 19.35
C ILE A 224 0.30 15.92 18.58
N ASN A 225 1.00 16.93 18.06
CA ASN A 225 0.35 17.99 17.28
C ASN A 225 -0.24 17.48 15.96
N ALA A 226 0.38 16.48 15.32
CA ALA A 226 -0.13 15.85 14.12
C ALA A 226 -1.43 15.08 14.36
N ILE A 227 -1.65 14.55 15.56
CA ILE A 227 -2.84 13.76 15.90
C ILE A 227 -4.05 14.65 16.21
N LYS A 228 -3.83 15.83 16.82
CA LYS A 228 -4.92 16.71 17.28
C LYS A 228 -6.01 16.97 16.25
N PRO A 229 -5.70 17.35 14.99
CA PRO A 229 -6.74 17.57 13.98
C PRO A 229 -7.55 16.31 13.65
N ALA A 230 -6.94 15.12 13.73
CA ALA A 230 -7.63 13.87 13.41
C ALA A 230 -8.70 13.50 14.47
N LEU A 231 -8.56 14.01 15.70
CA LEU A 231 -9.54 13.80 16.77
C LEU A 231 -10.88 14.50 16.50
N GLU A 232 -10.95 15.45 15.56
CA GLU A 232 -12.20 16.07 15.11
C GLU A 232 -13.03 15.10 14.25
N TYR A 233 -12.38 14.12 13.61
CA TYR A 233 -13.01 13.16 12.70
C TYR A 233 -13.14 11.76 13.30
N PHE A 234 -12.21 11.36 14.15
CA PHE A 234 -12.12 10.00 14.69
C PHE A 234 -11.98 9.98 16.20
N PRO A 235 -12.69 9.08 16.90
CA PRO A 235 -12.39 8.80 18.28
C PRO A 235 -10.99 8.19 18.41
N LYS A 236 -10.31 8.42 19.51
CA LYS A 236 -8.91 8.06 19.75
C LYS A 236 -8.60 6.58 19.46
N GLU A 237 -9.49 5.68 19.83
CA GLU A 237 -9.36 4.23 19.65
C GLU A 237 -9.43 3.77 18.18
N LYS A 238 -9.83 4.65 17.29
CA LYS A 238 -9.80 4.41 15.84
C LYS A 238 -8.57 4.99 15.16
N ILE A 239 -7.71 5.73 15.88
CA ILE A 239 -6.50 6.33 15.34
C ILE A 239 -5.31 5.42 15.63
N LEU A 240 -4.59 5.05 14.60
CA LEU A 240 -3.31 4.32 14.65
C LEU A 240 -2.18 5.24 14.18
N LEU A 241 -1.02 5.15 14.83
CA LEU A 241 0.16 5.93 14.45
C LEU A 241 1.10 5.07 13.62
N THR A 242 1.58 5.61 12.51
CA THR A 242 2.47 4.90 11.59
C THR A 242 3.46 5.87 10.91
N SER A 243 4.38 5.32 10.13
CA SER A 243 5.15 6.12 9.16
C SER A 243 4.30 6.39 7.92
N GLU A 244 4.62 7.44 7.18
CA GLU A 244 3.90 7.76 5.94
C GLU A 244 4.03 6.67 4.87
N CYS A 245 5.15 5.96 4.85
CA CYS A 245 5.41 4.84 3.96
C CYS A 245 6.46 3.90 4.57
N GLY A 246 6.86 2.84 3.85
CA GLY A 246 7.85 1.88 4.28
C GLY A 246 9.27 2.46 4.43
N PHE A 247 10.07 1.87 5.33
CA PHE A 247 11.45 2.30 5.63
C PHE A 247 12.52 1.64 4.74
N GLY A 248 12.17 1.03 3.61
CA GLY A 248 13.07 0.19 2.82
C GLY A 248 14.38 0.84 2.36
N HIS A 249 14.45 2.16 2.28
CA HIS A 249 15.66 2.92 1.87
C HIS A 249 16.25 3.76 3.01
N VAL A 250 15.83 3.53 4.25
CA VAL A 250 16.28 4.30 5.42
C VAL A 250 17.34 3.50 6.19
N PRO A 251 18.47 4.12 6.62
CA PRO A 251 19.44 3.44 7.46
C PRO A 251 18.81 2.89 8.75
N ILE A 252 19.20 1.68 9.13
CA ILE A 252 18.54 0.92 10.20
C ILE A 252 18.54 1.65 11.55
N ASP A 253 19.58 2.41 11.85
CA ASP A 253 19.67 3.14 13.13
C ASP A 253 18.70 4.33 13.17
N ILE A 254 18.49 5.00 12.03
CA ILE A 254 17.45 6.03 11.88
C ILE A 254 16.06 5.40 12.06
N VAL A 255 15.80 4.25 11.41
CA VAL A 255 14.54 3.52 11.55
C VAL A 255 14.26 3.17 13.01
N ARG A 256 15.28 2.63 13.73
CA ARG A 256 15.14 2.27 15.15
C ARG A 256 14.76 3.46 16.02
N ASN A 257 15.38 4.62 15.78
CA ASN A 257 15.08 5.83 16.54
C ASN A 257 13.68 6.35 16.28
N LYS A 258 13.28 6.40 14.99
CA LYS A 258 11.93 6.81 14.58
C LYS A 258 10.84 5.89 15.16
N ILE A 259 11.02 4.57 15.08
CA ILE A 259 10.07 3.60 15.64
C ILE A 259 10.02 3.71 17.18
N LYS A 260 11.15 3.87 17.86
CA LYS A 260 11.16 4.07 19.33
C LYS A 260 10.36 5.32 19.72
N MET A 261 10.54 6.44 19.02
CA MET A 261 9.79 7.66 19.24
C MET A 261 8.29 7.45 19.01
N LEU A 262 7.92 6.86 17.87
CA LEU A 262 6.53 6.54 17.53
C LEU A 262 5.85 5.72 18.65
N VAL A 263 6.50 4.61 19.07
CA VAL A 263 5.95 3.70 20.08
C VAL A 263 5.89 4.35 21.45
N SER A 264 6.91 5.14 21.84
CA SER A 264 6.92 5.83 23.13
C SER A 264 5.82 6.89 23.22
N THR A 265 5.59 7.64 22.13
CA THR A 265 4.52 8.63 22.05
C THR A 265 3.14 7.96 22.08
N ALA A 266 2.94 6.89 21.29
CA ALA A 266 1.67 6.16 21.25
C ALA A 266 1.25 5.58 22.62
N LYS A 267 2.20 5.24 23.49
CA LYS A 267 1.92 4.74 24.86
C LYS A 267 1.47 5.82 25.84
N LYS A 268 1.73 7.10 25.56
CA LYS A 268 1.36 8.23 26.38
C LYS A 268 0.00 8.83 26.02
N LEU A 269 -0.48 8.51 24.84
CA LEU A 269 -1.76 8.92 24.30
C LEU A 269 -2.90 7.97 24.72
#